data_ff01acfb17b4cc9ff53ae006f506181f
#
_entry.id   ff01acfb17b4cc9ff53ae006f506181f
#
_cell.length_a   1.000
_cell.length_b   1.000
_cell.length_c   1.000
_cell.angle_alpha   90.00
_cell.angle_beta   90.00
_cell.angle_gamma   90.00
#
_symmetry.space_group_name_H-M   'P 1'
#
loop_
_entity.id
_entity.type
_entity.pdbx_description
1 polymer ?
#
loop_
_entity_poly.entity_id
_entity_poly.type
_entity_poly.pdbx_seq_one_letter_code
_entity_poly.pdbx_strand_id
1 'polypeptide(L)'
;INAPVLAVLAKTGQNWLSIIVSIGAILGMTTVILVQLYGQSRISYSMSRDGLFPKFFGQVDEKHQTPFKGTWFFGIITSLGAGLINLNILSELVNIGTLTAFILVSAGILIMRYTQPDLHRGFKAPGVPFTPIISIIFCLTLVAGLNWETWVRFFVWLALGMALYFGYGRRHSHLNPNYKGAD
;
A
#
# COMPACT_ATOMS: atom_id res chain seq x y z
N ILE A 1 4.18 21.78 14.19
CA ILE A 1 3.52 21.28 12.97
C ILE A 1 4.24 21.96 11.82
N ASN A 2 5.09 21.23 11.13
CA ASN A 2 5.81 21.73 9.96
C ASN A 2 4.87 21.65 8.74
N ALA A 3 4.04 22.68 8.57
CA ALA A 3 3.26 22.88 7.36
C ALA A 3 3.95 23.97 6.51
N PRO A 4 4.94 23.61 5.65
CA PRO A 4 5.79 24.58 4.97
C PRO A 4 4.99 25.53 4.08
N VAL A 5 3.92 25.05 3.47
CA VAL A 5 3.04 25.87 2.62
C VAL A 5 2.33 26.95 3.45
N LEU A 6 1.79 26.59 4.62
CA LEU A 6 1.12 27.55 5.51
C LEU A 6 2.11 28.56 6.10
N ALA A 7 3.35 28.13 6.40
CA ALA A 7 4.40 29.02 6.90
C ALA A 7 4.81 30.06 5.85
N VAL A 8 4.86 29.68 4.57
CA VAL A 8 5.13 30.64 3.48
C VAL A 8 3.97 31.60 3.30
N LEU A 9 2.72 31.12 3.32
CA LEU A 9 1.53 31.94 3.19
C LEU A 9 1.36 32.92 4.36
N ALA A 10 1.69 32.52 5.57
CA ALA A 10 1.68 33.40 6.74
C ALA A 10 2.67 34.57 6.59
N LYS A 11 3.80 34.40 5.92
CA LYS A 11 4.78 35.44 5.65
C LYS A 11 4.33 36.43 4.57
N THR A 12 3.38 36.10 3.71
CA THR A 12 2.85 36.98 2.67
C THR A 12 1.73 37.91 3.16
N GLY A 13 1.30 37.76 4.43
CA GLY A 13 0.26 38.58 5.03
C GLY A 13 -1.16 38.36 4.52
N GLN A 14 -1.37 37.33 3.67
CA GLN A 14 -2.67 37.01 3.05
C GLN A 14 -3.40 35.91 3.85
N ASN A 15 -3.96 36.29 4.99
CA ASN A 15 -4.63 35.33 5.91
C ASN A 15 -5.81 34.60 5.28
N TRP A 16 -6.58 35.22 4.38
CA TRP A 16 -7.72 34.59 3.70
C TRP A 16 -7.27 33.41 2.79
N LEU A 17 -6.12 33.56 2.12
CA LEU A 17 -5.55 32.52 1.27
C LEU A 17 -5.09 31.31 2.10
N SER A 18 -4.53 31.57 3.27
CA SER A 18 -4.13 30.55 4.22
C SER A 18 -5.32 29.70 4.70
N ILE A 19 -6.48 30.31 4.91
CA ILE A 19 -7.71 29.63 5.31
C ILE A 19 -8.20 28.70 4.18
N ILE A 20 -8.27 29.21 2.94
CA ILE A 20 -8.71 28.39 1.79
C ILE A 20 -7.79 27.19 1.57
N VAL A 21 -6.46 27.41 1.61
CA VAL A 21 -5.48 26.34 1.45
C VAL A 21 -5.59 25.31 2.57
N SER A 22 -5.84 25.75 3.81
CA SER A 22 -6.03 24.84 4.95
C SER A 22 -7.27 23.97 4.79
N ILE A 23 -8.40 24.55 4.38
CA ILE A 23 -9.63 23.81 4.11
C ILE A 23 -9.41 22.81 2.97
N GLY A 24 -8.80 23.25 1.87
CA GLY A 24 -8.46 22.37 0.75
C GLY A 24 -7.56 21.21 1.15
N ALA A 25 -6.55 21.47 1.99
CA ALA A 25 -5.65 20.44 2.51
C ALA A 25 -6.39 19.42 3.38
N ILE A 26 -7.27 19.87 4.28
CA ILE A 26 -8.07 18.97 5.14
C ILE A 26 -8.99 18.08 4.30
N LEU A 27 -9.70 18.67 3.34
CA LEU A 27 -10.58 17.91 2.44
C LEU A 27 -9.80 16.91 1.60
N GLY A 28 -8.66 17.31 1.04
CA GLY A 28 -7.78 16.45 0.27
C GLY A 28 -7.24 15.28 1.10
N MET A 29 -6.73 15.55 2.29
CA MET A 29 -6.23 14.49 3.20
C MET A 29 -7.34 13.52 3.60
N THR A 30 -8.54 14.04 3.90
CA THR A 30 -9.69 13.18 4.25
C THR A 30 -10.05 12.24 3.10
N THR A 31 -10.07 12.74 1.87
CA THR A 31 -10.34 11.93 0.68
C THR A 31 -9.28 10.84 0.49
N VAL A 32 -8.00 11.18 0.65
CA VAL A 32 -6.91 10.21 0.54
C VAL A 32 -7.03 9.10 1.60
N ILE A 33 -7.32 9.45 2.85
CA ILE A 33 -7.51 8.48 3.94
C ILE A 33 -8.65 7.52 3.61
N LEU A 34 -9.79 8.03 3.14
CA LEU A 34 -10.93 7.19 2.75
C LEU A 34 -10.59 6.22 1.62
N VAL A 35 -9.93 6.68 0.57
CA VAL A 35 -9.53 5.86 -0.57
C VAL A 35 -8.51 4.79 -0.15
N GLN A 36 -7.54 5.15 0.69
CA GLN A 36 -6.54 4.21 1.19
C GLN A 36 -7.15 3.14 2.09
N LEU A 37 -8.04 3.51 3.00
CA LEU A 37 -8.72 2.55 3.87
C LEU A 37 -9.60 1.59 3.06
N TYR A 38 -10.29 2.09 2.05
CA TYR A 38 -11.09 1.28 1.13
C TYR A 38 -10.20 0.33 0.31
N GLY A 39 -9.10 0.81 -0.25
CA GLY A 39 -8.13 -0.02 -0.96
C GLY A 39 -7.54 -1.12 -0.09
N GLN A 40 -7.13 -0.78 1.14
CA GLN A 40 -6.60 -1.72 2.11
C GLN A 40 -7.59 -2.84 2.46
N SER A 41 -8.86 -2.50 2.68
CA SER A 41 -9.89 -3.48 3.00
C SER A 41 -10.14 -4.46 1.86
N ARG A 42 -10.09 -4.00 0.60
CA ARG A 42 -10.22 -4.85 -0.59
C ARG A 42 -9.04 -5.77 -0.81
N ILE A 43 -7.82 -5.28 -0.63
CA ILE A 43 -6.61 -6.10 -0.74
C ILE A 43 -6.66 -7.23 0.30
N SER A 44 -6.99 -6.89 1.55
CA SER A 44 -7.10 -7.88 2.63
C SER A 44 -8.19 -8.91 2.38
N TYR A 45 -9.34 -8.49 1.82
CA TYR A 45 -10.41 -9.36 1.39
C TYR A 45 -9.93 -10.34 0.30
N SER A 46 -9.26 -9.84 -0.74
CA SER A 46 -8.73 -10.67 -1.82
C SER A 46 -7.72 -11.68 -1.30
N MET A 47 -6.77 -11.25 -0.47
CA MET A 47 -5.78 -12.14 0.16
C MET A 47 -6.43 -13.21 1.05
N SER A 48 -7.48 -12.86 1.78
CA SER A 48 -8.23 -13.80 2.62
C SER A 48 -8.99 -14.82 1.76
N ARG A 49 -9.57 -14.38 0.64
CA ARG A 49 -10.25 -15.28 -0.32
C ARG A 49 -9.28 -16.26 -0.97
N ASP A 50 -8.05 -15.83 -1.24
CA ASP A 50 -7.01 -16.68 -1.81
C ASP A 50 -6.34 -17.60 -0.76
N GLY A 51 -6.78 -17.54 0.51
CA GLY A 51 -6.26 -18.34 1.62
C GLY A 51 -4.94 -17.83 2.20
N LEU A 52 -4.45 -16.66 1.77
CA LEU A 52 -3.19 -16.08 2.23
C LEU A 52 -3.32 -15.34 3.56
N PHE A 53 -4.54 -14.95 3.93
CA PHE A 53 -4.85 -14.18 5.14
C PHE A 53 -6.00 -14.82 5.92
N PRO A 54 -6.12 -14.58 7.24
CA PRO A 54 -7.18 -15.19 8.06
C PRO A 54 -8.59 -14.95 7.51
N LYS A 55 -9.44 -15.97 7.55
CA LYS A 55 -10.84 -15.95 7.04
C LYS A 55 -11.69 -14.80 7.60
N PHE A 56 -11.32 -14.26 8.75
CA PHE A 56 -11.98 -13.10 9.37
C PHE A 56 -12.03 -11.87 8.44
N PHE A 57 -10.97 -11.65 7.63
CA PHE A 57 -10.89 -10.52 6.71
C PHE A 57 -11.62 -10.74 5.38
N GLY A 58 -11.98 -12.00 5.09
CA GLY A 58 -12.74 -12.39 3.92
C GLY A 58 -14.26 -12.36 4.10
N GLN A 59 -14.75 -12.04 5.32
CA GLN A 59 -16.18 -11.97 5.58
C GLN A 59 -16.77 -10.66 5.09
N VAL A 60 -17.72 -10.75 4.18
CA VAL A 60 -18.51 -9.62 3.70
C VAL A 60 -19.78 -9.53 4.55
N ASP A 61 -20.08 -8.34 5.03
CA ASP A 61 -21.33 -8.08 5.76
C ASP A 61 -22.51 -8.10 4.76
N GLU A 62 -23.54 -8.88 5.06
CA GLU A 62 -24.71 -9.04 4.18
C GLU A 62 -25.46 -7.73 3.96
N LYS A 63 -25.48 -6.87 4.97
CA LYS A 63 -26.19 -5.59 4.93
C LYS A 63 -25.46 -4.53 4.09
N HIS A 64 -24.12 -4.45 4.21
CA HIS A 64 -23.34 -3.38 3.61
C HIS A 64 -22.56 -3.83 2.37
N GLN A 65 -22.56 -5.13 2.04
CA GLN A 65 -21.83 -5.71 0.90
C GLN A 65 -20.33 -5.34 0.88
N THR A 66 -19.75 -5.13 2.06
CA THR A 66 -18.35 -4.71 2.24
C THR A 66 -17.68 -5.53 3.35
N PRO A 67 -16.35 -5.69 3.35
CA PRO A 67 -15.61 -6.35 4.42
C PRO A 67 -15.55 -5.46 5.67
N PHE A 68 -16.70 -5.26 6.31
CA PHE A 68 -16.90 -4.33 7.43
C PHE A 68 -15.93 -4.58 8.60
N LYS A 69 -15.75 -5.85 9.00
CA LYS A 69 -14.84 -6.22 10.09
C LYS A 69 -13.39 -5.87 9.78
N GLY A 70 -12.95 -6.13 8.54
CA GLY A 70 -11.61 -5.79 8.06
C GLY A 70 -11.38 -4.28 8.05
N THR A 71 -12.34 -3.51 7.56
CA THR A 71 -12.26 -2.05 7.50
C THR A 71 -12.13 -1.43 8.90
N TRP A 72 -12.93 -1.87 9.86
CA TRP A 72 -12.83 -1.40 11.24
C TRP A 72 -11.50 -1.78 11.90
N PHE A 73 -11.03 -3.00 11.70
CA PHE A 73 -9.75 -3.47 12.22
C PHE A 73 -8.59 -2.59 11.73
N PHE A 74 -8.50 -2.38 10.41
CA PHE A 74 -7.45 -1.52 9.84
C PHE A 74 -7.62 -0.05 10.23
N GLY A 75 -8.86 0.45 10.32
CA GLY A 75 -9.14 1.81 10.76
C GLY A 75 -8.64 2.07 12.19
N ILE A 76 -8.90 1.15 13.11
CA ILE A 76 -8.44 1.27 14.50
C ILE A 76 -6.91 1.19 14.57
N ILE A 77 -6.27 0.21 13.91
CA ILE A 77 -4.80 0.06 13.93
C ILE A 77 -4.13 1.30 13.31
N THR A 78 -4.65 1.78 12.19
CA THR A 78 -4.07 2.97 11.53
C THR A 78 -4.23 4.22 12.40
N SER A 79 -5.37 4.38 13.06
CA SER A 79 -5.62 5.50 13.97
C SER A 79 -4.69 5.47 15.18
N LEU A 80 -4.52 4.30 15.80
CA LEU A 80 -3.56 4.12 16.90
C LEU A 80 -2.12 4.36 16.45
N GLY A 81 -1.73 3.81 15.29
CA GLY A 81 -0.41 4.03 14.71
C GLY A 81 -0.13 5.50 14.43
N ALA A 82 -1.10 6.22 13.87
CA ALA A 82 -0.97 7.65 13.60
C ALA A 82 -0.85 8.51 14.87
N GLY A 83 -1.45 8.07 15.98
CA GLY A 83 -1.35 8.76 17.26
C GLY A 83 -0.09 8.47 18.05
N LEU A 84 0.51 7.29 17.89
CA LEU A 84 1.64 6.83 18.70
C LEU A 84 3.00 6.93 18.00
N ILE A 85 3.01 6.87 16.66
CA ILE A 85 4.25 6.84 15.88
C ILE A 85 4.54 8.22 15.29
N ASN A 86 5.80 8.62 15.28
CA ASN A 86 6.23 9.89 14.71
C ASN A 86 5.94 9.92 13.20
N LEU A 87 5.41 11.04 12.71
CA LEU A 87 5.03 11.26 11.31
C LEU A 87 6.20 11.02 10.33
N ASN A 88 7.42 11.38 10.71
CA ASN A 88 8.60 11.15 9.87
C ASN A 88 8.85 9.66 9.65
N ILE A 89 8.72 8.84 10.70
CA ILE A 89 8.88 7.38 10.62
C ILE A 89 7.82 6.78 9.72
N LEU A 90 6.55 7.19 9.86
CA LEU A 90 5.46 6.71 9.03
C LEU A 90 5.66 7.09 7.56
N SER A 91 6.07 8.33 7.30
CA SER A 91 6.36 8.82 5.95
C SER A 91 7.48 8.03 5.27
N GLU A 92 8.58 7.75 5.98
CA GLU A 92 9.68 6.94 5.49
C GLU A 92 9.25 5.51 5.14
N LEU A 93 8.45 4.87 6.02
CA LEU A 93 7.92 3.52 5.78
C LEU A 93 6.98 3.47 4.58
N VAL A 94 6.12 4.46 4.42
CA VAL A 94 5.24 4.58 3.24
C VAL A 94 6.05 4.73 1.97
N ASN A 95 7.08 5.57 1.98
CA ASN A 95 7.94 5.80 0.82
C ASN A 95 8.67 4.53 0.39
N ILE A 96 9.37 3.84 1.30
CA ILE A 96 10.11 2.61 0.94
C ILE A 96 9.15 1.49 0.51
N GLY A 97 7.99 1.35 1.17
CA GLY A 97 6.98 0.36 0.81
C GLY A 97 6.40 0.60 -0.58
N THR A 98 6.05 1.85 -0.90
CA THR A 98 5.49 2.23 -2.20
C THR A 98 6.51 2.05 -3.33
N LEU A 99 7.74 2.51 -3.14
CA LEU A 99 8.81 2.34 -4.12
C LEU A 99 9.11 0.86 -4.38
N THR A 100 9.14 0.05 -3.33
CA THR A 100 9.32 -1.41 -3.47
C THR A 100 8.15 -2.05 -4.21
N ALA A 101 6.92 -1.65 -3.94
CA ALA A 101 5.76 -2.13 -4.67
C ALA A 101 5.85 -1.77 -6.18
N PHE A 102 6.28 -0.56 -6.53
CA PHE A 102 6.48 -0.17 -7.92
C PHE A 102 7.58 -0.99 -8.61
N ILE A 103 8.67 -1.30 -7.92
CA ILE A 103 9.72 -2.20 -8.44
C ILE A 103 9.13 -3.58 -8.73
N LEU A 104 8.40 -4.16 -7.78
CA LEU A 104 7.80 -5.49 -7.92
C LEU A 104 6.76 -5.55 -9.04
N VAL A 105 5.89 -4.55 -9.15
CA VAL A 105 4.89 -4.46 -10.23
C VAL A 105 5.57 -4.30 -11.58
N SER A 106 6.57 -3.44 -11.69
CA SER A 106 7.33 -3.24 -12.93
C SER A 106 8.08 -4.50 -13.37
N ALA A 107 8.70 -5.20 -12.42
CA ALA A 107 9.33 -6.50 -12.66
C ALA A 107 8.30 -7.56 -13.06
N GLY A 108 7.15 -7.60 -12.40
CA GLY A 108 6.05 -8.50 -12.74
C GLY A 108 5.54 -8.29 -14.17
N ILE A 109 5.40 -7.04 -14.62
CA ILE A 109 5.03 -6.71 -16.00
C ILE A 109 6.06 -7.25 -16.99
N LEU A 110 7.35 -7.09 -16.71
CA LEU A 110 8.41 -7.63 -17.56
C LEU A 110 8.35 -9.15 -17.63
N ILE A 111 8.28 -9.82 -16.49
CA ILE A 111 8.21 -11.30 -16.42
C ILE A 111 7.00 -11.81 -17.19
N MET A 112 5.82 -11.26 -16.93
CA MET A 112 4.59 -11.68 -17.62
C MET A 112 4.63 -11.42 -19.13
N ARG A 113 5.38 -10.44 -19.57
CA ARG A 113 5.54 -10.15 -21.01
C ARG A 113 6.32 -11.24 -21.74
N TYR A 114 7.33 -11.80 -21.07
CA TYR A 114 8.16 -12.87 -21.63
C TYR A 114 7.59 -14.27 -21.41
N THR A 115 6.93 -14.51 -20.27
CA THR A 115 6.41 -15.84 -19.93
C THR A 115 5.03 -16.14 -20.52
N GLN A 116 4.21 -15.11 -20.71
CA GLN A 116 2.83 -15.25 -21.22
C GLN A 116 2.55 -14.20 -22.32
N PRO A 117 3.16 -14.31 -23.51
CA PRO A 117 2.98 -13.36 -24.59
C PRO A 117 1.54 -13.32 -25.13
N ASP A 118 0.84 -14.45 -25.14
CA ASP A 118 -0.49 -14.64 -25.74
C ASP A 118 -1.65 -14.22 -24.84
N LEU A 119 -1.36 -13.77 -23.62
CA LEU A 119 -2.41 -13.33 -22.70
C LEU A 119 -3.18 -12.13 -23.29
N HIS A 120 -4.51 -12.25 -23.38
CA HIS A 120 -5.36 -11.14 -23.81
C HIS A 120 -5.25 -9.97 -22.85
N ARG A 121 -4.75 -8.83 -23.32
CA ARG A 121 -4.55 -7.61 -22.53
C ARG A 121 -5.43 -6.50 -23.07
N GLY A 122 -6.32 -5.98 -22.23
CA GLY A 122 -7.16 -4.84 -22.58
C GLY A 122 -6.38 -3.55 -22.84
N PHE A 123 -5.20 -3.42 -22.24
CA PHE A 123 -4.27 -2.32 -22.46
C PHE A 123 -2.82 -2.83 -22.57
N LYS A 124 -2.12 -2.38 -23.57
CA LYS A 124 -0.69 -2.67 -23.74
C LYS A 124 0.09 -1.42 -23.41
N ALA A 125 0.84 -1.45 -22.30
CA ALA A 125 1.69 -0.33 -21.91
C ALA A 125 2.67 0.03 -23.06
N PRO A 126 2.73 1.30 -23.48
CA PRO A 126 3.63 1.72 -24.54
C PRO A 126 5.10 1.64 -24.07
N GLY A 127 6.02 1.36 -25.02
CA GLY A 127 7.46 1.39 -24.74
C GLY A 127 8.00 0.26 -23.86
N VAL A 128 7.29 -0.88 -23.71
CA VAL A 128 7.87 -2.07 -23.07
C VAL A 128 8.91 -2.69 -24.03
N PRO A 129 10.14 -3.02 -23.55
CA PRO A 129 10.58 -3.17 -22.15
C PRO A 129 11.15 -1.91 -21.46
N PHE A 130 11.35 -0.81 -22.18
CA PHE A 130 12.04 0.36 -21.64
C PHE A 130 11.33 1.02 -20.45
N THR A 131 10.02 1.23 -20.52
CA THR A 131 9.26 1.91 -19.47
C THR A 131 9.37 1.22 -18.11
N PRO A 132 9.15 -0.12 -17.95
CA PRO A 132 9.33 -0.78 -16.68
C PRO A 132 10.78 -0.80 -16.18
N ILE A 133 11.76 -0.91 -17.08
CA ILE A 133 13.19 -0.87 -16.72
C ILE A 133 13.57 0.49 -16.15
N ILE A 134 13.17 1.57 -16.81
CA ILE A 134 13.39 2.93 -16.33
C ILE A 134 12.73 3.14 -14.97
N SER A 135 11.47 2.69 -14.80
CA SER A 135 10.77 2.75 -13.51
C SER A 135 11.55 2.04 -12.40
N ILE A 136 12.06 0.83 -12.65
CA ILE A 136 12.86 0.09 -11.69
C ILE A 136 14.13 0.86 -11.31
N ILE A 137 14.86 1.39 -12.29
CA ILE A 137 16.11 2.13 -12.05
C ILE A 137 15.85 3.36 -11.19
N PHE A 138 14.83 4.16 -11.52
CA PHE A 138 14.49 5.35 -10.74
C PHE A 138 14.04 4.99 -9.32
N CYS A 139 13.20 3.97 -9.16
CA CYS A 139 12.76 3.52 -7.84
C CYS A 139 13.95 3.01 -7.01
N LEU A 140 14.85 2.21 -7.58
CA LEU A 140 16.06 1.74 -6.90
C LEU A 140 16.98 2.89 -6.47
N THR A 141 17.17 3.89 -7.32
CA THR A 141 17.98 5.08 -6.97
C THR A 141 17.37 5.85 -5.80
N LEU A 142 16.04 6.01 -5.79
CA LEU A 142 15.35 6.68 -4.69
C LEU A 142 15.42 5.86 -3.39
N VAL A 143 15.24 4.55 -3.47
CA VAL A 143 15.34 3.65 -2.31
C VAL A 143 16.76 3.64 -1.75
N ALA A 144 17.78 3.65 -2.60
CA ALA A 144 19.19 3.71 -2.18
C ALA A 144 19.54 5.01 -1.44
N GLY A 145 18.82 6.10 -1.71
CA GLY A 145 18.99 7.39 -1.01
C GLY A 145 18.31 7.45 0.37
N LEU A 146 17.59 6.42 0.81
CA LEU A 146 16.92 6.39 2.09
C LEU A 146 17.91 6.09 3.24
N ASN A 147 17.58 6.60 4.43
CA ASN A 147 18.37 6.39 5.64
C ASN A 147 18.45 4.90 6.04
N TRP A 148 19.57 4.50 6.62
CA TRP A 148 19.79 3.12 7.10
C TRP A 148 18.70 2.63 8.06
N GLU A 149 18.21 3.51 8.94
CA GLU A 149 17.12 3.18 9.87
C GLU A 149 15.84 2.76 9.14
N THR A 150 15.54 3.38 8.01
CA THR A 150 14.37 3.05 7.17
C THR A 150 14.51 1.65 6.58
N TRP A 151 15.73 1.29 6.16
CA TRP A 151 16.02 -0.05 5.68
C TRP A 151 15.83 -1.12 6.76
N VAL A 152 16.32 -0.88 7.97
CA VAL A 152 16.14 -1.80 9.11
C VAL A 152 14.65 -1.99 9.41
N ARG A 153 13.88 -0.91 9.49
CA ARG A 153 12.43 -0.97 9.70
C ARG A 153 11.71 -1.74 8.59
N PHE A 154 12.10 -1.50 7.34
CA PHE A 154 11.54 -2.20 6.18
C PHE A 154 11.82 -3.71 6.25
N PHE A 155 13.04 -4.12 6.54
CA PHE A 155 13.36 -5.55 6.65
C PHE A 155 12.66 -6.23 7.83
N VAL A 156 12.44 -5.52 8.95
CA VAL A 156 11.64 -6.03 10.07
C VAL A 156 10.19 -6.28 9.63
N TRP A 157 9.58 -5.34 8.91
CA TRP A 157 8.23 -5.50 8.37
C TRP A 157 8.15 -6.61 7.33
N LEU A 158 9.15 -6.71 6.47
CA LEU A 158 9.24 -7.77 5.48
C LEU A 158 9.36 -9.14 6.14
N ALA A 159 10.20 -9.27 7.17
CA ALA A 159 10.36 -10.50 7.94
C ALA A 159 9.05 -10.91 8.63
N LEU A 160 8.31 -9.96 9.22
CA LEU A 160 6.98 -10.21 9.79
C LEU A 160 5.99 -10.69 8.72
N GLY A 161 5.96 -10.04 7.57
CA GLY A 161 5.12 -10.47 6.43
C GLY A 161 5.48 -11.87 5.93
N MET A 162 6.76 -12.17 5.81
CA MET A 162 7.26 -13.50 5.43
C MET A 162 6.92 -14.55 6.50
N ALA A 163 7.04 -14.24 7.77
CA ALA A 163 6.66 -15.14 8.86
C ALA A 163 5.17 -15.47 8.81
N LEU A 164 4.31 -14.49 8.57
CA LEU A 164 2.87 -14.72 8.36
C LEU A 164 2.60 -15.56 7.11
N TYR A 165 3.30 -15.30 6.02
CA TYR A 165 3.14 -16.07 4.78
C TYR A 165 3.57 -17.54 4.96
N PHE A 166 4.74 -17.81 5.51
CA PHE A 166 5.23 -19.19 5.70
C PHE A 166 4.48 -19.92 6.83
N GLY A 167 4.08 -19.20 7.89
CA GLY A 167 3.35 -19.77 9.01
C GLY A 167 1.90 -20.12 8.68
N TYR A 168 1.21 -19.20 8.00
CA TYR A 168 -0.22 -19.32 7.71
C TYR A 168 -0.50 -19.46 6.21
N GLY A 169 -0.09 -18.49 5.40
CA GLY A 169 -0.48 -18.36 3.99
C GLY A 169 -0.12 -19.58 3.15
N ARG A 170 1.12 -20.07 3.23
CA ARG A 170 1.58 -21.24 2.46
C ARG A 170 0.76 -22.51 2.74
N ARG A 171 0.25 -22.67 3.95
CA ARG A 171 -0.54 -23.86 4.33
C ARG A 171 -2.00 -23.77 3.91
N HIS A 172 -2.55 -22.57 3.82
CA HIS A 172 -3.97 -22.32 3.56
C HIS A 172 -4.23 -21.77 2.15
N SER A 173 -3.19 -21.52 1.37
CA SER A 173 -3.33 -21.01 0.00
C SER A 173 -4.06 -21.98 -0.90
N HIS A 174 -5.02 -21.50 -1.67
CA HIS A 174 -5.74 -22.29 -2.67
C HIS A 174 -4.85 -22.82 -3.80
N LEU A 175 -3.65 -22.26 -3.97
CA LEU A 175 -2.64 -22.75 -4.91
C LEU A 175 -1.82 -23.93 -4.36
N ASN A 176 -2.01 -24.31 -3.10
CA ASN A 176 -1.32 -25.44 -2.50
C ASN A 176 -2.00 -26.75 -2.94
N PRO A 177 -1.29 -27.66 -3.66
CA PRO A 177 -1.87 -28.94 -4.10
C PRO A 177 -2.38 -29.85 -2.95
N ASN A 178 -1.86 -29.62 -1.74
CA ASN A 178 -2.24 -30.37 -0.54
C ASN A 178 -3.34 -29.69 0.29
N TYR A 179 -3.86 -28.54 -0.16
CA TYR A 179 -4.96 -27.85 0.51
C TYR A 179 -6.26 -28.59 0.20
N LYS A 180 -6.69 -29.48 1.09
CA LYS A 180 -8.07 -29.97 1.13
C LYS A 180 -8.92 -28.86 1.72
N GLY A 181 -9.64 -28.14 0.87
CA GLY A 181 -10.60 -27.13 1.29
C GLY A 181 -11.46 -27.72 2.41
N ALA A 182 -11.46 -27.06 3.56
CA ALA A 182 -12.51 -27.32 4.53
C ALA A 182 -13.78 -26.69 3.94
N ASP A 183 -14.66 -27.54 3.46
CA ASP A 183 -16.05 -27.23 3.12
C ASP A 183 -16.75 -26.54 4.30
#